data_a2d6d890660b7449a4cb84ed4c1aa49c
#
_entry.id   a2d6d890660b7449a4cb84ed4c1aa49c
#
_cell.length_a   1.000
_cell.length_b   1.000
_cell.length_c   1.000
_cell.angle_alpha   90.00
_cell.angle_beta   90.00
_cell.angle_gamma   90.00
#
_symmetry.space_group_name_H-M   'P 1'
#
loop_
_entity.id
_entity.type
_entity.pdbx_description
1 polymer ?
#
loop_
_entity_poly.entity_id
_entity_poly.type
_entity_poly.pdbx_seq_one_letter_code
_entity_poly.pdbx_strand_id
1 'polypeptide(L)'
;APVIVDMGCFDRIETNGGAFEQVNLMYGENPNKAVRAWTKAFNKAGIQTHMLERALNGLRMYGVPKDVRRLMPKVKKAQGTDITRIFCGLNDPRNVIPSIRYAKEAGMIAQASLSITHSPIHTVEYYVDLAKKFIDAGADEICLKDMAGIGRPVSLGKIVEGIKAYKKDIVIQYHSHAGPGFCMASILEVAKAGCDYIDTG
;
A
#
# COMPACT_ATOMS: atom_id res chain seq x y z
N ALA A 1 -17.81 -6.39 -8.57
CA ALA A 1 -17.82 -6.63 -7.11
C ALA A 1 -18.52 -7.95 -6.74
N PRO A 2 -19.74 -8.31 -7.25
CA PRO A 2 -20.40 -9.54 -6.82
C PRO A 2 -19.53 -10.80 -6.98
N VAL A 3 -18.95 -11.00 -8.15
CA VAL A 3 -18.09 -12.15 -8.43
C VAL A 3 -16.95 -12.31 -7.41
N ILE A 4 -16.27 -11.23 -7.07
CA ILE A 4 -15.15 -11.25 -6.10
C ILE A 4 -15.67 -11.58 -4.69
N VAL A 5 -16.82 -11.04 -4.32
CA VAL A 5 -17.47 -11.34 -3.03
C VAL A 5 -17.89 -12.82 -2.98
N ASP A 6 -18.47 -13.33 -4.05
CA ASP A 6 -18.93 -14.73 -4.14
C ASP A 6 -17.78 -15.74 -4.12
N MET A 7 -16.57 -15.35 -4.55
CA MET A 7 -15.37 -16.19 -4.43
C MET A 7 -14.97 -16.48 -2.98
N GLY A 8 -15.24 -15.57 -2.04
CA GLY A 8 -15.04 -15.79 -0.61
C GLY A 8 -13.59 -16.01 -0.17
N CYS A 9 -12.61 -15.65 -0.98
CA CYS A 9 -11.19 -15.91 -0.74
C CYS A 9 -10.32 -14.65 -0.59
N PHE A 10 -10.93 -13.46 -0.60
CA PHE A 10 -10.21 -12.21 -0.45
C PHE A 10 -10.63 -11.46 0.82
N ASP A 11 -9.66 -11.09 1.64
CA ASP A 11 -9.89 -10.26 2.83
C ASP A 11 -9.77 -8.77 2.50
N ARG A 12 -9.03 -8.44 1.44
CA ARG A 12 -8.69 -7.07 1.04
C ARG A 12 -8.75 -6.89 -0.47
N ILE A 13 -9.12 -5.69 -0.90
CA ILE A 13 -9.12 -5.32 -2.31
C ILE A 13 -8.68 -3.88 -2.53
N GLU A 14 -7.76 -3.65 -3.46
CA GLU A 14 -7.41 -2.30 -3.90
C GLU A 14 -8.40 -1.84 -4.96
N THR A 15 -9.18 -0.80 -4.67
CA THR A 15 -10.31 -0.35 -5.48
C THR A 15 -10.09 0.98 -6.14
N ASN A 16 -9.15 1.78 -5.63
CA ASN A 16 -8.90 3.12 -6.15
C ASN A 16 -7.49 3.59 -5.80
N GLY A 17 -7.13 4.77 -6.27
CA GLY A 17 -5.82 5.33 -5.99
C GLY A 17 -5.26 6.13 -7.15
N GLY A 18 -4.06 5.80 -7.60
CA GLY A 18 -3.34 6.52 -8.63
C GLY A 18 -4.05 6.65 -9.98
N ALA A 19 -5.01 5.77 -10.28
CA ALA A 19 -5.85 5.84 -11.48
C ALA A 19 -7.11 6.70 -11.32
N PHE A 20 -7.34 7.29 -10.16
CA PHE A 20 -8.53 8.08 -9.87
C PHE A 20 -8.77 9.22 -10.86
N GLU A 21 -7.71 9.97 -11.20
CA GLU A 21 -7.74 11.03 -12.19
C GLU A 21 -7.95 10.48 -13.60
N GLN A 22 -7.32 9.34 -13.91
CA GLN A 22 -7.39 8.70 -15.22
C GLN A 22 -8.81 8.21 -15.55
N VAL A 23 -9.54 7.65 -14.59
CA VAL A 23 -10.94 7.24 -14.80
C VAL A 23 -11.81 8.41 -15.27
N ASN A 24 -11.63 9.58 -14.67
CA ASN A 24 -12.34 10.77 -15.11
C ASN A 24 -11.90 11.22 -16.53
N LEU A 25 -10.60 11.27 -16.77
CA LEU A 25 -10.05 11.77 -18.04
C LEU A 25 -10.34 10.83 -19.22
N MET A 26 -10.26 9.52 -19.01
CA MET A 26 -10.38 8.53 -20.10
C MET A 26 -11.83 8.11 -20.36
N TYR A 27 -12.65 8.06 -19.34
CA TYR A 27 -14.02 7.50 -19.43
C TYR A 27 -15.12 8.49 -19.11
N GLY A 28 -14.79 9.72 -18.70
CA GLY A 28 -15.77 10.73 -18.30
C GLY A 28 -16.58 10.35 -17.06
N GLU A 29 -16.19 9.30 -16.35
CA GLU A 29 -16.89 8.84 -15.15
C GLU A 29 -16.52 9.66 -13.92
N ASN A 30 -17.47 9.79 -13.00
CA ASN A 30 -17.19 10.39 -11.70
C ASN A 30 -16.55 9.35 -10.77
N PRO A 31 -15.23 9.41 -10.50
CA PRO A 31 -14.54 8.39 -9.71
C PRO A 31 -15.05 8.34 -8.25
N ASN A 32 -15.61 9.42 -7.72
CA ASN A 32 -16.19 9.41 -6.37
C ASN A 32 -17.46 8.55 -6.29
N LYS A 33 -18.27 8.51 -7.36
CA LYS A 33 -19.43 7.60 -7.43
C LYS A 33 -18.97 6.14 -7.49
N ALA A 34 -17.98 5.83 -8.30
CA ALA A 34 -17.41 4.50 -8.42
C ALA A 34 -16.85 4.00 -7.09
N VAL A 35 -16.03 4.82 -6.41
CA VAL A 35 -15.46 4.47 -5.09
C VAL A 35 -16.55 4.14 -4.09
N ARG A 36 -17.58 4.98 -3.95
CA ARG A 36 -18.69 4.71 -3.01
C ARG A 36 -19.45 3.43 -3.32
N ALA A 37 -19.67 3.14 -4.60
CA ALA A 37 -20.37 1.93 -5.00
C ALA A 37 -19.55 0.66 -4.64
N TRP A 38 -18.26 0.69 -4.88
CA TRP A 38 -17.37 -0.45 -4.62
C TRP A 38 -17.13 -0.67 -3.14
N THR A 39 -16.77 0.39 -2.40
CA THR A 39 -16.54 0.28 -0.96
C THR A 39 -17.78 -0.21 -0.23
N LYS A 40 -18.98 0.28 -0.60
CA LYS A 40 -20.24 -0.19 -0.03
C LYS A 40 -20.45 -1.70 -0.23
N ALA A 41 -20.13 -2.22 -1.43
CA ALA A 41 -20.30 -3.62 -1.75
C ALA A 41 -19.30 -4.50 -0.98
N PHE A 42 -18.03 -4.14 -0.99
CA PHE A 42 -16.96 -4.91 -0.34
C PHE A 42 -17.04 -4.84 1.18
N ASN A 43 -17.24 -3.66 1.76
CA ASN A 43 -17.33 -3.52 3.21
C ASN A 43 -18.56 -4.24 3.78
N LYS A 44 -19.67 -4.30 3.04
CA LYS A 44 -20.83 -5.11 3.42
C LYS A 44 -20.50 -6.61 3.50
N ALA A 45 -19.57 -7.08 2.69
CA ALA A 45 -19.08 -8.46 2.68
C ALA A 45 -17.92 -8.71 3.67
N GLY A 46 -17.51 -7.70 4.46
CA GLY A 46 -16.38 -7.81 5.38
C GLY A 46 -15.01 -7.68 4.72
N ILE A 47 -14.96 -7.31 3.44
CA ILE A 47 -13.70 -7.14 2.70
C ILE A 47 -13.22 -5.69 2.87
N GLN A 48 -11.99 -5.51 3.38
CA GLN A 48 -11.37 -4.20 3.51
C GLN A 48 -10.97 -3.62 2.16
N THR A 49 -11.14 -2.31 2.00
CA THR A 49 -10.81 -1.62 0.74
C THR A 49 -9.54 -0.79 0.88
N HIS A 50 -8.69 -0.89 -0.12
CA HIS A 50 -7.45 -0.14 -0.22
C HIS A 50 -7.54 1.01 -1.20
N MET A 51 -6.75 2.04 -0.93
CA MET A 51 -6.43 3.13 -1.83
C MET A 51 -4.93 3.26 -1.97
N LEU A 52 -4.42 3.37 -3.20
CA LEU A 52 -3.02 3.69 -3.44
C LEU A 52 -2.81 5.21 -3.40
N GLU A 53 -1.92 5.67 -2.52
CA GLU A 53 -1.53 7.07 -2.36
C GLU A 53 -0.07 7.29 -2.77
N ARG A 54 0.15 8.25 -3.65
CA ARG A 54 1.49 8.63 -4.14
C ARG A 54 2.17 9.68 -3.26
N ALA A 55 2.10 9.53 -1.93
CA ALA A 55 2.70 10.43 -0.95
C ALA A 55 2.55 11.93 -1.34
N LEU A 56 3.63 12.61 -1.77
CA LEU A 56 3.63 14.02 -2.15
C LEU A 56 2.57 14.38 -3.21
N ASN A 57 2.24 13.46 -4.08
CA ASN A 57 1.30 13.67 -5.18
C ASN A 57 -0.16 13.31 -4.81
N GLY A 58 -0.41 12.71 -3.65
CA GLY A 58 -1.73 12.20 -3.29
C GLY A 58 -2.24 11.19 -4.32
N LEU A 59 -3.34 11.48 -5.00
CA LEU A 59 -3.89 10.64 -6.09
C LEU A 59 -3.52 11.14 -7.49
N ARG A 60 -2.74 12.22 -7.61
CA ARG A 60 -2.41 12.88 -8.87
C ARG A 60 -1.04 12.45 -9.42
N MET A 61 -0.73 12.95 -10.63
CA MET A 61 0.57 12.76 -11.27
C MET A 61 1.59 13.82 -10.84
N TYR A 62 1.14 14.90 -10.19
CA TYR A 62 1.97 16.02 -9.73
C TYR A 62 1.85 16.22 -8.23
N GLY A 63 2.79 16.93 -7.63
CA GLY A 63 2.71 17.36 -6.25
C GLY A 63 1.45 18.19 -6.00
N VAL A 64 0.76 17.93 -4.90
CA VAL A 64 -0.43 18.68 -4.50
C VAL A 64 -0.17 19.47 -3.21
N PRO A 65 -0.87 20.61 -3.00
CA PRO A 65 -0.76 21.38 -1.79
C PRO A 65 -0.97 20.54 -0.52
N LYS A 66 -0.27 20.90 0.54
CA LYS A 66 -0.30 20.19 1.83
C LYS A 66 -1.71 19.99 2.37
N ASP A 67 -2.54 21.02 2.30
CA ASP A 67 -3.91 20.98 2.83
C ASP A 67 -4.81 20.04 2.02
N VAL A 68 -4.61 19.95 0.71
CA VAL A 68 -5.28 18.98 -0.16
C VAL A 68 -4.88 17.55 0.22
N ARG A 69 -3.58 17.29 0.45
CA ARG A 69 -3.09 15.99 0.93
C ARG A 69 -3.70 15.60 2.27
N ARG A 70 -3.84 16.56 3.19
CA ARG A 70 -4.44 16.34 4.51
C ARG A 70 -5.95 16.09 4.44
N LEU A 71 -6.65 16.74 3.51
CA LEU A 71 -8.09 16.58 3.31
C LEU A 71 -8.43 15.24 2.64
N MET A 72 -7.60 14.78 1.72
CA MET A 72 -7.86 13.61 0.89
C MET A 72 -8.19 12.34 1.69
N PRO A 73 -7.43 11.89 2.70
CA PRO A 73 -7.77 10.71 3.48
C PRO A 73 -9.11 10.83 4.19
N LYS A 74 -9.47 12.02 4.69
CA LYS A 74 -10.78 12.26 5.31
C LYS A 74 -11.93 12.03 4.33
N VAL A 75 -11.79 12.55 3.11
CA VAL A 75 -12.78 12.35 2.04
C VAL A 75 -12.87 10.87 1.67
N LYS A 76 -11.74 10.18 1.54
CA LYS A 76 -11.70 8.75 1.19
C LYS A 76 -12.27 7.87 2.29
N LYS A 77 -11.98 8.15 3.55
CA LYS A 77 -12.62 7.48 4.68
C LYS A 77 -14.13 7.66 4.69
N ALA A 78 -14.61 8.87 4.45
CA ALA A 78 -16.05 9.16 4.32
C ALA A 78 -16.70 8.46 3.11
N GLN A 79 -15.91 8.06 2.12
CA GLN A 79 -16.36 7.26 0.97
C GLN A 79 -16.33 5.74 1.24
N GLY A 80 -15.83 5.31 2.40
CA GLY A 80 -15.77 3.92 2.82
C GLY A 80 -14.43 3.22 2.58
N THR A 81 -13.37 3.94 2.20
CA THR A 81 -12.03 3.35 2.06
C THR A 81 -11.40 3.13 3.44
N ASP A 82 -10.85 1.94 3.68
CA ASP A 82 -10.31 1.54 4.98
C ASP A 82 -8.82 1.80 5.11
N ILE A 83 -8.06 1.45 4.08
CA ILE A 83 -6.60 1.45 4.08
C ILE A 83 -6.07 2.43 3.05
N THR A 84 -5.11 3.27 3.42
CA THR A 84 -4.31 4.02 2.45
C THR A 84 -2.91 3.42 2.37
N ARG A 85 -2.57 2.91 1.18
CA ARG A 85 -1.24 2.39 0.83
C ARG A 85 -0.39 3.54 0.31
N ILE A 86 0.49 4.05 1.15
CA ILE A 86 1.30 5.25 0.89
C ILE A 86 2.66 4.82 0.34
N PHE A 87 3.04 5.29 -0.84
CA PHE A 87 4.36 5.02 -1.40
C PHE A 87 5.07 6.27 -1.90
N CYS A 88 6.38 6.21 -1.89
CA CYS A 88 7.27 7.15 -2.55
C CYS A 88 8.32 6.36 -3.32
N GLY A 89 8.40 6.52 -4.64
CA GLY A 89 9.37 5.79 -5.47
C GLY A 89 10.84 6.05 -5.08
N LEU A 90 11.10 7.17 -4.41
CA LEU A 90 12.43 7.54 -3.90
C LEU A 90 12.67 7.04 -2.46
N ASN A 91 11.71 6.39 -1.83
CA ASN A 91 11.77 5.98 -0.42
C ASN A 91 12.11 7.12 0.57
N ASP A 92 11.71 8.36 0.24
CA ASP A 92 12.00 9.51 1.07
C ASP A 92 11.01 9.64 2.23
N PRO A 93 11.45 9.49 3.50
CA PRO A 93 10.58 9.61 4.67
C PRO A 93 9.90 10.98 4.77
N ARG A 94 10.51 12.05 4.27
CA ARG A 94 9.93 13.40 4.28
C ARG A 94 8.65 13.49 3.46
N ASN A 95 8.50 12.64 2.45
CA ASN A 95 7.29 12.54 1.63
C ASN A 95 6.24 11.63 2.24
N VAL A 96 6.64 10.52 2.87
CA VAL A 96 5.76 9.46 3.37
C VAL A 96 5.20 9.78 4.76
N ILE A 97 6.04 10.23 5.69
CA ILE A 97 5.63 10.47 7.09
C ILE A 97 4.46 11.45 7.22
N PRO A 98 4.39 12.58 6.49
CA PRO A 98 3.21 13.44 6.57
C PRO A 98 1.93 12.73 6.16
N SER A 99 1.97 11.88 5.13
CA SER A 99 0.79 11.11 4.68
C SER A 99 0.36 10.06 5.71
N ILE A 100 1.31 9.40 6.40
CA ILE A 100 0.99 8.51 7.54
C ILE A 100 0.17 9.27 8.58
N ARG A 101 0.62 10.46 8.98
CA ARG A 101 -0.07 11.30 9.98
C ARG A 101 -1.46 11.72 9.52
N TYR A 102 -1.61 12.11 8.24
CA TYR A 102 -2.91 12.49 7.68
C TYR A 102 -3.89 11.32 7.61
N ALA A 103 -3.40 10.12 7.30
CA ALA A 103 -4.19 8.89 7.34
C ALA A 103 -4.69 8.60 8.75
N LYS A 104 -3.82 8.69 9.76
CA LYS A 104 -4.17 8.51 11.17
C LYS A 104 -5.20 9.55 11.65
N GLU A 105 -5.00 10.83 11.31
CA GLU A 105 -5.97 11.90 11.60
C GLU A 105 -7.35 11.64 10.97
N ALA A 106 -7.40 10.93 9.85
CA ALA A 106 -8.63 10.59 9.15
C ALA A 106 -9.29 9.30 9.66
N GLY A 107 -8.64 8.56 10.57
CA GLY A 107 -9.12 7.27 11.06
C GLY A 107 -8.98 6.13 10.02
N MET A 108 -8.05 6.25 9.09
CA MET A 108 -7.68 5.20 8.14
C MET A 108 -6.52 4.36 8.68
N ILE A 109 -6.41 3.13 8.22
CA ILE A 109 -5.23 2.31 8.38
C ILE A 109 -4.13 2.88 7.48
N ALA A 110 -3.01 3.30 8.08
CA ALA A 110 -1.86 3.83 7.36
C ALA A 110 -0.89 2.70 7.02
N GLN A 111 -0.90 2.24 5.76
CA GLN A 111 0.05 1.27 5.26
C GLN A 111 1.19 1.99 4.52
N ALA A 112 2.39 1.98 5.08
CA ALA A 112 3.57 2.62 4.48
C ALA A 112 4.35 1.63 3.61
N SER A 113 4.68 2.03 2.39
CA SER A 113 5.35 1.14 1.42
C SER A 113 6.85 1.40 1.36
N LEU A 114 7.59 0.30 1.27
CA LEU A 114 8.99 0.25 0.89
C LEU A 114 9.05 -0.04 -0.61
N SER A 115 9.43 0.95 -1.42
CA SER A 115 9.59 0.77 -2.86
C SER A 115 10.85 -0.03 -3.14
N ILE A 116 10.68 -1.30 -3.51
CA ILE A 116 11.78 -2.23 -3.70
C ILE A 116 12.54 -1.89 -4.98
N THR A 117 13.85 -1.76 -4.85
CA THR A 117 14.78 -1.61 -5.96
C THR A 117 16.07 -2.36 -5.68
N HIS A 118 16.92 -2.51 -6.68
CA HIS A 118 18.18 -3.22 -6.58
C HIS A 118 19.36 -2.29 -6.89
N SER A 119 20.18 -2.03 -5.88
CA SER A 119 21.43 -1.27 -6.02
C SER A 119 22.35 -1.54 -4.82
N PRO A 120 23.60 -1.10 -4.83
CA PRO A 120 24.53 -1.30 -3.70
C PRO A 120 24.08 -0.67 -2.38
N ILE A 121 23.21 0.34 -2.42
CA ILE A 121 22.68 1.03 -1.22
C ILE A 121 21.37 0.41 -0.71
N HIS A 122 20.61 -0.26 -1.56
CA HIS A 122 19.30 -0.82 -1.20
C HIS A 122 19.47 -2.23 -0.62
N THR A 123 20.10 -2.29 0.57
CA THR A 123 20.36 -3.52 1.33
C THR A 123 19.16 -3.93 2.19
N VAL A 124 19.23 -5.08 2.82
CA VAL A 124 18.22 -5.53 3.80
C VAL A 124 18.14 -4.53 4.96
N GLU A 125 19.28 -4.11 5.48
CA GLU A 125 19.39 -3.16 6.61
C GLU A 125 18.78 -1.81 6.24
N TYR A 126 19.01 -1.31 5.03
CA TYR A 126 18.40 -0.08 4.53
C TYR A 126 16.87 -0.13 4.61
N TYR A 127 16.27 -1.25 4.13
CA TYR A 127 14.82 -1.39 4.14
C TYR A 127 14.24 -1.59 5.54
N VAL A 128 14.93 -2.33 6.39
CA VAL A 128 14.54 -2.50 7.80
C VAL A 128 14.57 -1.16 8.54
N ASP A 129 15.61 -0.35 8.35
CA ASP A 129 15.72 0.96 8.98
C ASP A 129 14.70 1.96 8.43
N LEU A 130 14.37 1.88 7.16
CA LEU A 130 13.29 2.67 6.58
C LEU A 130 11.93 2.29 7.18
N ALA A 131 11.66 0.98 7.33
CA ALA A 131 10.44 0.49 7.95
C ALA A 131 10.31 0.97 9.41
N LYS A 132 11.38 0.92 10.20
CA LYS A 132 11.40 1.45 11.58
C LYS A 132 10.95 2.91 11.61
N LYS A 133 11.50 3.77 10.73
CA LYS A 133 11.12 5.18 10.63
C LYS A 133 9.63 5.38 10.36
N PHE A 134 9.04 4.52 9.52
CA PHE A 134 7.60 4.59 9.22
C PHE A 134 6.75 4.08 10.39
N ILE A 135 7.17 3.00 11.04
CA ILE A 135 6.51 2.46 12.23
C ILE A 135 6.54 3.47 13.38
N ASP A 136 7.69 4.10 13.63
CA ASP A 136 7.84 5.13 14.67
C ASP A 136 7.03 6.39 14.36
N ALA A 137 6.79 6.67 13.09
CA ALA A 137 5.91 7.75 12.64
C ALA A 137 4.41 7.43 12.77
N GLY A 138 4.05 6.19 13.16
CA GLY A 138 2.69 5.75 13.41
C GLY A 138 2.04 4.93 12.28
N ALA A 139 2.83 4.37 11.37
CA ALA A 139 2.28 3.42 10.40
C ALA A 139 1.71 2.19 11.11
N ASP A 140 0.51 1.80 10.70
CA ASP A 140 -0.15 0.58 11.20
C ASP A 140 0.37 -0.67 10.51
N GLU A 141 0.77 -0.53 9.25
CA GLU A 141 1.20 -1.63 8.39
C GLU A 141 2.37 -1.22 7.49
N ILE A 142 3.15 -2.19 7.07
CA ILE A 142 4.23 -2.04 6.09
C ILE A 142 3.91 -2.85 4.83
N CYS A 143 4.09 -2.24 3.66
CA CYS A 143 4.00 -2.94 2.38
C CYS A 143 5.39 -3.04 1.72
N LEU A 144 5.86 -4.25 1.46
CA LEU A 144 7.00 -4.45 0.55
C LEU A 144 6.45 -4.32 -0.88
N LYS A 145 6.72 -3.18 -1.51
CA LYS A 145 6.16 -2.84 -2.82
C LYS A 145 7.18 -3.02 -3.93
N ASP A 146 7.16 -4.19 -4.54
CA ASP A 146 8.04 -4.57 -5.65
C ASP A 146 7.35 -4.30 -7.01
N MET A 147 7.29 -3.03 -7.38
CA MET A 147 6.61 -2.56 -8.60
C MET A 147 7.26 -3.07 -9.88
N ALA A 148 8.54 -3.42 -9.86
CA ALA A 148 9.26 -3.93 -11.02
C ALA A 148 9.41 -5.46 -11.01
N GLY A 149 9.05 -6.13 -9.91
CA GLY A 149 9.20 -7.57 -9.74
C GLY A 149 10.67 -8.03 -9.68
N ILE A 150 11.57 -7.16 -9.23
CA ILE A 150 13.03 -7.38 -9.22
C ILE A 150 13.59 -7.73 -7.84
N GLY A 151 12.76 -7.72 -6.83
CA GLY A 151 13.13 -8.07 -5.47
C GLY A 151 13.72 -9.49 -5.42
N ARG A 152 14.87 -9.63 -4.75
CA ARG A 152 15.52 -10.93 -4.60
C ARG A 152 14.82 -11.72 -3.50
N PRO A 153 14.34 -12.95 -3.78
CA PRO A 153 13.49 -13.72 -2.85
C PRO A 153 14.04 -13.79 -1.43
N VAL A 154 15.29 -14.25 -1.27
CA VAL A 154 15.94 -14.37 0.03
C VAL A 154 16.10 -13.03 0.74
N SER A 155 16.42 -11.96 0.00
CA SER A 155 16.55 -10.62 0.58
C SER A 155 15.19 -10.09 1.08
N LEU A 156 14.11 -10.32 0.34
CA LEU A 156 12.75 -9.94 0.74
C LEU A 156 12.32 -10.67 2.01
N GLY A 157 12.60 -11.99 2.11
CA GLY A 157 12.37 -12.75 3.34
C GLY A 157 13.10 -12.16 4.54
N LYS A 158 14.40 -11.86 4.38
CA LYS A 158 15.20 -11.22 5.45
C LYS A 158 14.69 -9.82 5.85
N ILE A 159 14.14 -9.05 4.91
CA ILE A 159 13.51 -7.76 5.23
C ILE A 159 12.29 -7.99 6.10
N VAL A 160 11.42 -8.96 5.77
CA VAL A 160 10.25 -9.31 6.60
C VAL A 160 10.69 -9.73 8.00
N GLU A 161 11.66 -10.64 8.13
CA GLU A 161 12.21 -11.08 9.41
C GLU A 161 12.75 -9.91 10.24
N GLY A 162 13.53 -9.02 9.63
CA GLY A 162 14.09 -7.84 10.29
C GLY A 162 13.01 -6.87 10.79
N ILE A 163 11.95 -6.66 10.02
CA ILE A 163 10.80 -5.82 10.42
C ILE A 163 10.03 -6.48 11.56
N LYS A 164 9.73 -7.78 11.47
CA LYS A 164 9.05 -8.54 12.53
C LYS A 164 9.88 -8.63 13.82
N ALA A 165 11.19 -8.69 13.72
CA ALA A 165 12.10 -8.62 14.88
C ALA A 165 12.02 -7.26 15.60
N TYR A 166 11.82 -6.16 14.87
CA TYR A 166 11.64 -4.83 15.45
C TYR A 166 10.25 -4.67 16.09
N LYS A 167 9.19 -5.07 15.39
CA LYS A 167 7.81 -5.00 15.89
C LYS A 167 7.04 -6.25 15.44
N LYS A 168 6.92 -7.21 16.35
CA LYS A 168 6.35 -8.53 16.06
C LYS A 168 4.93 -8.48 15.46
N ASP A 169 4.10 -7.58 15.98
CA ASP A 169 2.69 -7.50 15.63
C ASP A 169 2.38 -6.57 14.45
N ILE A 170 3.42 -5.99 13.82
CA ILE A 170 3.23 -5.15 12.64
C ILE A 170 2.72 -6.00 11.48
N VAL A 171 1.63 -5.58 10.85
CA VAL A 171 1.11 -6.24 9.65
C VAL A 171 2.02 -5.94 8.47
N ILE A 172 2.42 -6.98 7.74
CA ILE A 172 3.24 -6.87 6.54
C ILE A 172 2.47 -7.41 5.35
N GLN A 173 2.40 -6.63 4.29
CA GLN A 173 1.80 -7.01 3.00
C GLN A 173 2.86 -6.98 1.90
N TYR A 174 2.87 -7.99 1.05
CA TYR A 174 3.76 -8.06 -0.11
C TYR A 174 3.00 -7.81 -1.39
N HIS A 175 3.47 -6.85 -2.18
CA HIS A 175 2.97 -6.51 -3.51
C HIS A 175 4.08 -6.65 -4.54
N SER A 176 3.84 -7.41 -5.61
CA SER A 176 4.84 -7.60 -6.67
C SER A 176 4.20 -7.75 -8.04
N HIS A 177 4.97 -7.35 -9.06
CA HIS A 177 4.67 -7.63 -10.45
C HIS A 177 5.50 -8.83 -10.93
N ALA A 178 4.91 -9.69 -11.76
CA ALA A 178 5.52 -10.98 -12.13
C ALA A 178 6.44 -10.92 -13.37
N GLY A 179 6.67 -9.74 -13.94
CA GLY A 179 7.38 -9.58 -15.22
C GLY A 179 8.73 -10.32 -15.32
N PRO A 180 9.70 -10.10 -14.41
CA PRO A 180 11.02 -10.77 -14.46
C PRO A 180 11.03 -12.22 -13.99
N GLY A 181 9.91 -12.75 -13.49
CA GLY A 181 9.80 -14.16 -13.08
C GLY A 181 10.18 -14.49 -11.62
N PHE A 182 10.60 -13.53 -10.80
CA PHE A 182 10.95 -13.81 -9.39
C PHE A 182 9.75 -13.91 -8.45
N CYS A 183 8.58 -13.44 -8.86
CA CYS A 183 7.41 -13.22 -8.01
C CYS A 183 7.04 -14.46 -7.18
N MET A 184 6.92 -15.64 -7.80
CA MET A 184 6.53 -16.86 -7.08
C MET A 184 7.55 -17.28 -6.01
N ALA A 185 8.84 -17.19 -6.33
CA ALA A 185 9.89 -17.49 -5.36
C ALA A 185 9.89 -16.47 -4.21
N SER A 186 9.66 -15.19 -4.54
CA SER A 186 9.56 -14.12 -3.55
C SER A 186 8.35 -14.30 -2.63
N ILE A 187 7.19 -14.69 -3.16
CA ILE A 187 5.98 -15.00 -2.37
C ILE A 187 6.29 -16.09 -1.35
N LEU A 188 6.95 -17.19 -1.75
CA LEU A 188 7.30 -18.27 -0.84
C LEU A 188 8.24 -17.80 0.28
N GLU A 189 9.24 -17.02 -0.04
CA GLU A 189 10.21 -16.56 0.97
C GLU A 189 9.60 -15.53 1.94
N VAL A 190 8.79 -14.57 1.46
CA VAL A 190 8.13 -13.62 2.36
C VAL A 190 7.07 -14.30 3.23
N ALA A 191 6.34 -15.30 2.69
CA ALA A 191 5.37 -16.07 3.45
C ALA A 191 6.04 -16.86 4.58
N LYS A 192 7.14 -17.57 4.30
CA LYS A 192 7.94 -18.28 5.32
C LYS A 192 8.45 -17.34 6.41
N ALA A 193 8.82 -16.12 6.04
CA ALA A 193 9.34 -15.10 6.96
C ALA A 193 8.23 -14.44 7.83
N GLY A 194 6.94 -14.74 7.60
CA GLY A 194 5.81 -14.25 8.39
C GLY A 194 5.13 -13.00 7.81
N CYS A 195 5.14 -12.84 6.48
CA CYS A 195 4.30 -11.86 5.80
C CYS A 195 2.81 -12.23 5.98
N ASP A 196 1.98 -11.25 6.33
CA ASP A 196 0.56 -11.49 6.68
C ASP A 196 -0.36 -11.52 5.47
N TYR A 197 -0.09 -10.69 4.47
CA TYR A 197 -0.90 -10.58 3.25
C TYR A 197 -0.04 -10.57 1.99
N ILE A 198 -0.55 -11.17 0.94
CA ILE A 198 0.07 -11.20 -0.39
C ILE A 198 -0.94 -10.70 -1.40
N ASP A 199 -0.55 -9.73 -2.22
CA ASP A 199 -1.36 -9.26 -3.33
C ASP A 199 -1.31 -10.29 -4.46
N THR A 200 -2.49 -10.59 -5.00
CA THR A 200 -2.67 -11.42 -6.20
C THR A 200 -3.40 -10.59 -7.24
N GLY A 201 -3.01 -10.69 -8.51
CA GLY A 201 -3.60 -9.95 -9.60
C GLY A 201 -3.50 -10.64 -10.94
#